data_cf3fe282c5da8de86bd217c239419956
#
_entry.id   cf3fe282c5da8de86bd217c239419956
#
_cell.length_a   1.000
_cell.length_b   1.000
_cell.length_c   1.000
_cell.angle_alpha   90.00
_cell.angle_beta   90.00
_cell.angle_gamma   90.00
#
_symmetry.space_group_name_H-M   'P 1'
#
loop_
_entity.id
_entity.type
_entity.pdbx_description
1 polymer ?
#
loop_
_entity_poly.entity_id
_entity_poly.type
_entity_poly.pdbx_seq_one_letter_code
_entity_poly.pdbx_strand_id
1 'polypeptide(L)'
;MQIQSLQTDIEQRLATAEPDVEVLACEDAGRDRLRLFIDHPDGVDLALCERVTNHLRDLLADYALEVSSPGPERPLSKPDHFRRFLGRRARVRLREPRDGHKSFTGELVGASDEEVTVAADTGVVTIPYSEINRSNLLEGER
;
A
#
# COMPACT_ATOMS: atom_id res chain seq x y z
N MET A 1 7.88 -14.87 12.50
CA MET A 1 6.93 -13.75 12.57
C MET A 1 5.91 -13.86 11.45
N GLN A 2 4.64 -13.77 11.77
CA GLN A 2 3.56 -13.87 10.78
C GLN A 2 3.04 -12.49 10.45
N ILE A 3 3.64 -11.86 9.46
CA ILE A 3 3.32 -10.47 9.11
C ILE A 3 1.86 -10.27 8.72
N GLN A 4 1.30 -11.21 7.97
CA GLN A 4 -0.11 -11.08 7.55
C GLN A 4 -1.07 -11.10 8.72
N SER A 5 -0.82 -11.98 9.69
CA SER A 5 -1.66 -12.05 10.89
C SER A 5 -1.53 -10.77 11.71
N LEU A 6 -0.31 -10.27 11.86
CA LEU A 6 -0.08 -9.02 12.58
C LEU A 6 -0.75 -7.86 11.89
N GLN A 7 -0.67 -7.79 10.57
CA GLN A 7 -1.31 -6.72 9.82
C GLN A 7 -2.82 -6.75 10.01
N THR A 8 -3.42 -7.93 9.99
CA THR A 8 -4.87 -8.07 10.20
C THR A 8 -5.26 -7.58 11.59
N ASP A 9 -4.50 -7.97 12.60
CA ASP A 9 -4.78 -7.53 13.98
C ASP A 9 -4.63 -6.02 14.12
N ILE A 10 -3.61 -5.45 13.49
CA ILE A 10 -3.39 -4.00 13.49
C ILE A 10 -4.55 -3.29 12.81
N GLU A 11 -4.97 -3.78 11.65
CA GLU A 11 -6.09 -3.19 10.92
C GLU A 11 -7.37 -3.19 11.75
N GLN A 12 -7.65 -4.30 12.42
CA GLN A 12 -8.83 -4.40 13.26
C GLN A 12 -8.77 -3.45 14.45
N ARG A 13 -7.60 -3.35 15.08
CA ARG A 13 -7.42 -2.45 16.22
C ARG A 13 -7.62 -0.99 15.81
N LEU A 14 -7.04 -0.60 14.69
CA LEU A 14 -7.13 0.78 14.21
C LEU A 14 -8.50 1.10 13.62
N ALA A 15 -9.20 0.12 13.09
CA ALA A 15 -10.56 0.34 12.60
C ALA A 15 -11.48 0.84 13.72
N THR A 16 -11.22 0.43 14.95
CA THR A 16 -12.00 0.86 16.10
C THR A 16 -11.43 2.15 16.71
N ALA A 17 -10.11 2.25 16.84
CA ALA A 17 -9.48 3.35 17.57
C ALA A 17 -9.25 4.58 16.70
N GLU A 18 -8.89 4.38 15.42
CA GLU A 18 -8.61 5.47 14.49
C GLU A 18 -9.23 5.10 13.13
N PRO A 19 -10.55 5.24 12.99
CA PRO A 19 -11.24 4.73 11.79
C PRO A 19 -10.86 5.42 10.49
N ASP A 20 -10.27 6.62 10.55
CA ASP A 20 -9.84 7.32 9.34
C ASP A 20 -8.44 6.92 8.88
N VAL A 21 -7.72 6.12 9.67
CA VAL A 21 -6.39 5.64 9.31
C VAL A 21 -6.51 4.41 8.42
N GLU A 22 -5.83 4.44 7.30
CA GLU A 22 -5.74 3.29 6.40
C GLU A 22 -4.37 2.65 6.56
N VAL A 23 -4.34 1.34 6.80
CA VAL A 23 -3.09 0.58 6.86
C VAL A 23 -2.74 0.15 5.45
N LEU A 24 -1.60 0.62 4.94
CA LEU A 24 -1.18 0.34 3.57
C LEU A 24 -0.31 -0.90 3.50
N ALA A 25 0.59 -1.07 4.46
CA ALA A 25 1.51 -2.20 4.49
C ALA A 25 2.11 -2.35 5.87
N CYS A 26 2.48 -3.57 6.20
CA CYS A 26 3.23 -3.87 7.41
C CYS A 26 4.42 -4.72 7.00
N GLU A 27 5.63 -4.26 7.28
CA GLU A 27 6.85 -4.91 6.85
C GLU A 27 7.70 -5.34 8.02
N ASP A 28 8.39 -6.47 7.84
CA ASP A 28 9.39 -6.93 8.79
C ASP A 28 10.68 -6.16 8.51
N ALA A 29 11.08 -5.31 9.44
CA ALA A 29 12.28 -4.50 9.31
C ALA A 29 13.48 -5.16 10.00
N GLY A 30 13.35 -6.41 10.43
CA GLY A 30 14.43 -7.18 11.06
C GLY A 30 14.54 -6.92 12.55
N ARG A 31 15.15 -7.86 13.28
CA ARG A 31 15.44 -7.73 14.72
C ARG A 31 14.23 -7.34 15.56
N ASP A 32 13.11 -8.01 15.31
CA ASP A 32 11.86 -7.73 16.02
C ASP A 32 11.38 -6.30 15.83
N ARG A 33 11.61 -5.74 14.65
CA ARG A 33 11.13 -4.43 14.24
C ARG A 33 10.06 -4.57 13.17
N LEU A 34 9.02 -3.79 13.32
CA LEU A 34 7.97 -3.70 12.30
C LEU A 34 7.91 -2.28 11.76
N ARG A 35 7.72 -2.15 10.45
CA ARG A 35 7.48 -0.87 9.82
C ARG A 35 6.06 -0.87 9.30
N LEU A 36 5.28 0.09 9.78
CA LEU A 36 3.87 0.21 9.44
C LEU A 36 3.67 1.46 8.59
N PHE A 37 3.13 1.28 7.38
CA PHE A 37 2.80 2.39 6.51
C PHE A 37 1.32 2.67 6.60
N ILE A 38 0.97 3.92 6.93
CA ILE A 38 -0.43 4.33 7.10
C ILE A 38 -0.70 5.56 6.25
N ASP A 39 -1.99 5.81 6.02
CA ASP A 39 -2.44 7.01 5.34
C ASP A 39 -3.65 7.56 6.09
N HIS A 40 -3.94 8.85 5.87
CA HIS A 40 -5.03 9.53 6.55
C HIS A 40 -5.52 10.67 5.64
N PRO A 41 -6.83 10.93 5.58
CA PRO A 41 -7.35 12.01 4.72
C PRO A 41 -6.73 13.38 4.97
N ASP A 42 -6.37 13.66 6.22
CA ASP A 42 -5.76 14.93 6.61
C ASP A 42 -4.25 14.91 6.62
N GLY A 43 -3.64 13.82 6.13
CA GLY A 43 -2.20 13.66 6.13
C GLY A 43 -1.70 12.92 7.38
N VAL A 44 -0.45 12.49 7.32
CA VAL A 44 0.17 11.74 8.43
C VAL A 44 1.23 12.65 9.07
N ASP A 45 0.97 13.05 10.31
CA ASP A 45 1.91 13.87 11.07
C ASP A 45 2.44 13.09 12.28
N LEU A 46 3.34 13.71 13.03
CA LEU A 46 3.95 13.06 14.18
C LEU A 46 2.91 12.71 15.25
N ALA A 47 1.94 13.59 15.47
CA ALA A 47 0.90 13.34 16.46
C ALA A 47 0.08 12.10 16.13
N LEU A 48 -0.25 11.92 14.84
CA LEU A 48 -0.97 10.72 14.40
C LEU A 48 -0.11 9.48 14.59
N CYS A 49 1.18 9.54 14.24
CA CYS A 49 2.08 8.42 14.42
C CYS A 49 2.17 8.01 15.89
N GLU A 50 2.20 8.99 16.79
CA GLU A 50 2.23 8.69 18.22
C GLU A 50 0.93 8.03 18.69
N ARG A 51 -0.22 8.53 18.22
CA ARG A 51 -1.50 7.92 18.57
C ARG A 51 -1.59 6.47 18.10
N VAL A 52 -1.18 6.22 16.87
CA VAL A 52 -1.19 4.87 16.30
C VAL A 52 -0.26 3.96 17.11
N THR A 53 0.93 4.44 17.43
CA THR A 53 1.88 3.67 18.24
C THR A 53 1.26 3.31 19.60
N ASN A 54 0.61 4.28 20.24
CA ASN A 54 0.00 4.04 21.55
C ASN A 54 -1.13 3.01 21.48
N HIS A 55 -1.93 3.04 20.42
CA HIS A 55 -3.01 2.07 20.26
C HIS A 55 -2.50 0.64 20.06
N LEU A 56 -1.29 0.49 19.55
CA LEU A 56 -0.73 -0.82 19.22
C LEU A 56 0.30 -1.31 20.25
N ARG A 57 0.56 -0.52 21.28
CA ARG A 57 1.65 -0.80 22.21
C ARG A 57 1.52 -2.16 22.89
N ASP A 58 0.33 -2.51 23.32
CA ASP A 58 0.11 -3.79 23.99
C ASP A 58 0.12 -4.95 23.01
N LEU A 59 -0.41 -4.75 21.81
CA LEU A 59 -0.44 -5.77 20.77
C LEU A 59 0.95 -6.11 20.28
N LEU A 60 1.83 -5.11 20.23
CA LEU A 60 3.18 -5.26 19.69
C LEU A 60 4.25 -5.08 20.78
N ALA A 61 3.97 -5.59 21.99
CA ALA A 61 4.88 -5.41 23.12
C ALA A 61 6.27 -6.00 22.87
N ASP A 62 6.35 -7.05 22.04
CA ASP A 62 7.62 -7.72 21.75
C ASP A 62 8.32 -7.15 20.52
N TYR A 63 7.82 -6.07 19.94
CA TYR A 63 8.36 -5.51 18.71
C TYR A 63 8.59 -4.02 18.83
N ALA A 64 9.64 -3.54 18.17
CA ALA A 64 9.82 -2.11 17.96
C ALA A 64 9.01 -1.69 16.76
N LEU A 65 8.15 -0.69 16.90
CA LEU A 65 7.26 -0.26 15.85
C LEU A 65 7.71 1.07 15.28
N GLU A 66 7.84 1.13 13.95
CA GLU A 66 8.04 2.37 13.21
C GLU A 66 6.78 2.65 12.41
N VAL A 67 6.18 3.81 12.62
CA VAL A 67 4.99 4.23 11.88
C VAL A 67 5.41 5.31 10.90
N SER A 68 5.00 5.15 9.64
CA SER A 68 5.45 6.03 8.58
C SER A 68 4.33 6.31 7.59
N SER A 69 4.44 7.44 6.90
CA SER A 69 3.58 7.72 5.76
C SER A 69 4.15 7.04 4.51
N PRO A 70 3.32 6.83 3.47
CA PRO A 70 3.79 6.13 2.27
C PRO A 70 4.79 6.93 1.45
N GLY A 71 4.88 8.24 1.66
CA GLY A 71 5.73 9.08 0.83
C GLY A 71 5.15 9.28 -0.57
N PRO A 72 5.98 9.79 -1.51
CA PRO A 72 5.47 10.10 -2.85
C PRO A 72 5.16 8.87 -3.70
N GLU A 73 5.81 7.74 -3.42
CA GLU A 73 5.56 6.51 -4.18
C GLU A 73 4.71 5.56 -3.35
N ARG A 74 3.49 5.98 -3.12
CA ARG A 74 2.55 5.25 -2.29
C ARG A 74 2.27 3.87 -2.85
N PRO A 75 2.33 2.80 -2.03
CA PRO A 75 1.96 1.46 -2.52
C PRO A 75 0.46 1.37 -2.80
N LEU A 76 0.12 0.57 -3.81
CA LEU A 76 -1.25 0.29 -4.20
C LEU A 76 -1.47 -1.20 -4.01
N SER A 77 -2.34 -1.58 -3.07
CA SER A 77 -2.49 -2.98 -2.71
C SER A 77 -3.92 -3.50 -2.78
N LYS A 78 -4.90 -2.62 -2.99
CA LYS A 78 -6.32 -2.99 -3.04
C LYS A 78 -6.98 -2.34 -4.25
N PRO A 79 -8.06 -2.93 -4.79
CA PRO A 79 -8.78 -2.31 -5.90
C PRO A 79 -9.19 -0.86 -5.64
N ASP A 80 -9.60 -0.55 -4.40
CA ASP A 80 -9.99 0.81 -4.07
C ASP A 80 -8.83 1.80 -4.19
N HIS A 81 -7.61 1.36 -3.95
CA HIS A 81 -6.43 2.21 -4.13
C HIS A 81 -6.29 2.63 -5.59
N PHE A 82 -6.44 1.67 -6.50
CA PHE A 82 -6.33 1.95 -7.92
C PHE A 82 -7.44 2.87 -8.39
N ARG A 83 -8.67 2.65 -7.90
CA ARG A 83 -9.80 3.51 -8.28
C ARG A 83 -9.61 4.94 -7.78
N ARG A 84 -9.06 5.10 -6.57
CA ARG A 84 -8.84 6.42 -5.98
C ARG A 84 -7.86 7.25 -6.79
N PHE A 85 -6.88 6.61 -7.41
CA PHE A 85 -5.79 7.29 -8.09
C PHE A 85 -5.85 7.15 -9.61
N LEU A 86 -7.03 6.92 -10.17
CA LEU A 86 -7.19 6.96 -11.63
C LEU A 86 -6.73 8.30 -12.16
N GLY A 87 -6.02 8.28 -13.29
CA GLY A 87 -5.41 9.47 -13.88
C GLY A 87 -3.98 9.73 -13.42
N ARG A 88 -3.52 9.01 -12.39
CA ARG A 88 -2.14 9.14 -11.91
C ARG A 88 -1.27 8.07 -12.55
N ARG A 89 0.02 8.34 -12.61
CA ARG A 89 0.97 7.35 -13.12
C ARG A 89 1.35 6.37 -12.02
N ALA A 90 1.52 5.11 -12.42
CA ALA A 90 1.87 4.06 -11.49
C ALA A 90 2.78 3.05 -12.17
N ARG A 91 3.52 2.31 -11.36
CA ARG A 91 4.30 1.15 -11.82
C ARG A 91 3.66 -0.09 -11.25
N VAL A 92 3.35 -1.05 -12.13
CA VAL A 92 2.78 -2.33 -11.74
C VAL A 92 3.78 -3.42 -12.06
N ARG A 93 4.24 -4.14 -11.04
CA ARG A 93 5.21 -5.23 -11.20
C ARG A 93 4.48 -6.55 -11.11
N LEU A 94 4.73 -7.43 -12.08
CA LEU A 94 4.05 -8.71 -12.18
C LEU A 94 4.80 -9.80 -11.42
N ARG A 95 4.07 -10.82 -10.99
CA ARG A 95 4.67 -12.00 -10.37
C ARG A 95 5.47 -12.81 -11.40
N GLU A 96 4.96 -12.86 -12.64
CA GLU A 96 5.63 -13.55 -13.74
C GLU A 96 5.64 -12.65 -14.96
N PRO A 97 6.69 -12.69 -15.78
CA PRO A 97 6.74 -11.85 -16.97
C PRO A 97 5.60 -12.15 -17.94
N ARG A 98 5.10 -11.10 -18.60
CA ARG A 98 4.11 -11.22 -19.66
C ARG A 98 4.73 -10.63 -20.93
N ASP A 99 4.85 -11.44 -21.98
CA ASP A 99 5.46 -11.03 -23.25
C ASP A 99 6.84 -10.40 -23.06
N GLY A 100 7.62 -10.94 -22.11
CA GLY A 100 8.95 -10.43 -21.83
C GLY A 100 8.97 -9.21 -20.91
N HIS A 101 7.83 -8.71 -20.49
CA HIS A 101 7.75 -7.54 -19.61
C HIS A 101 7.40 -7.95 -18.20
N LYS A 102 8.22 -7.58 -17.24
CA LYS A 102 7.99 -7.89 -15.84
C LYS A 102 7.25 -6.77 -15.11
N SER A 103 7.24 -5.56 -15.69
CA SER A 103 6.51 -4.44 -15.10
C SER A 103 5.97 -3.54 -16.20
N PHE A 104 4.92 -2.81 -15.86
CA PHE A 104 4.33 -1.82 -16.74
C PHE A 104 4.25 -0.50 -15.99
N THR A 105 4.59 0.58 -16.69
CA THR A 105 4.56 1.93 -16.13
C THR A 105 3.68 2.80 -17.01
N GLY A 106 2.73 3.48 -16.44
CA GLY A 106 1.86 4.35 -17.20
C GLY A 106 0.73 4.88 -16.35
N GLU A 107 -0.22 5.52 -17.01
CA GLU A 107 -1.36 6.12 -16.35
C GLU A 107 -2.42 5.07 -16.02
N LEU A 108 -2.98 5.18 -14.82
CA LEU A 108 -4.10 4.32 -14.43
C LEU A 108 -5.36 4.84 -15.12
N VAL A 109 -5.91 4.06 -16.03
CA VAL A 109 -7.07 4.49 -16.82
C VAL A 109 -8.33 3.72 -16.50
N GLY A 110 -8.23 2.64 -15.73
CA GLY A 110 -9.40 1.89 -15.30
C GLY A 110 -9.05 0.97 -14.16
N ALA A 111 -10.02 0.69 -13.31
CA ALA A 111 -9.85 -0.26 -12.21
C ALA A 111 -11.19 -0.85 -11.85
N SER A 112 -11.27 -2.19 -11.87
CA SER A 112 -12.46 -2.92 -11.44
C SER A 112 -12.13 -3.68 -10.16
N ASP A 113 -13.04 -4.54 -9.73
CA ASP A 113 -12.79 -5.38 -8.56
C ASP A 113 -11.80 -6.49 -8.83
N GLU A 114 -11.52 -6.80 -10.10
CA GLU A 114 -10.68 -7.93 -10.46
C GLU A 114 -9.40 -7.55 -11.17
N GLU A 115 -9.36 -6.38 -11.81
CA GLU A 115 -8.22 -6.02 -12.64
C GLU A 115 -8.06 -4.51 -12.75
N VAL A 116 -6.84 -4.09 -13.12
CA VAL A 116 -6.53 -2.69 -13.36
C VAL A 116 -6.07 -2.54 -14.80
N THR A 117 -6.38 -1.38 -15.41
CA THR A 117 -5.97 -1.05 -16.75
C THR A 117 -4.97 0.09 -16.72
N VAL A 118 -3.83 -0.12 -17.37
CA VAL A 118 -2.72 0.84 -17.39
C VAL A 118 -2.43 1.23 -18.83
N ALA A 119 -2.36 2.53 -19.08
CA ALA A 119 -1.94 3.03 -20.39
C ALA A 119 -0.41 3.15 -20.40
N ALA A 120 0.26 2.06 -20.73
CA ALA A 120 1.71 1.99 -20.77
C ALA A 120 2.24 2.45 -22.13
N ASP A 121 3.56 2.64 -22.21
CA ASP A 121 4.19 3.06 -23.47
C ASP A 121 3.97 2.06 -24.60
N THR A 122 3.85 0.78 -24.25
CA THR A 122 3.63 -0.28 -25.23
C THR A 122 2.16 -0.43 -25.62
N GLY A 123 1.27 0.33 -25.00
CA GLY A 123 -0.16 0.27 -25.24
C GLY A 123 -0.95 0.06 -23.96
N VAL A 124 -2.25 -0.05 -24.10
CA VAL A 124 -3.14 -0.25 -22.95
C VAL A 124 -3.11 -1.71 -22.53
N VAL A 125 -2.84 -1.97 -21.25
CA VAL A 125 -2.71 -3.32 -20.71
C VAL A 125 -3.67 -3.48 -19.54
N THR A 126 -4.43 -4.58 -19.53
CA THR A 126 -5.30 -4.91 -18.41
C THR A 126 -4.65 -6.05 -17.62
N ILE A 127 -4.50 -5.85 -16.32
CA ILE A 127 -3.76 -6.76 -15.45
C ILE A 127 -4.63 -7.21 -14.28
N PRO A 128 -4.90 -8.52 -14.16
CA PRO A 128 -5.61 -9.03 -12.99
C PRO A 128 -4.80 -8.79 -11.72
N TYR A 129 -5.47 -8.39 -10.64
CA TYR A 129 -4.76 -8.14 -9.38
C TYR A 129 -4.00 -9.38 -8.90
N SER A 130 -4.50 -10.57 -9.21
CA SER A 130 -3.82 -11.82 -8.81
C SER A 130 -2.45 -11.98 -9.46
N GLU A 131 -2.19 -11.30 -10.58
CA GLU A 131 -0.91 -11.36 -11.28
C GLU A 131 0.06 -10.28 -10.81
N ILE A 132 -0.37 -9.38 -9.96
CA ILE A 132 0.45 -8.27 -9.51
C ILE A 132 1.26 -8.67 -8.29
N ASN A 133 2.56 -8.47 -8.36
CA ASN A 133 3.45 -8.66 -7.22
C ASN A 133 3.49 -7.41 -6.35
N ARG A 134 3.64 -6.24 -7.00
CA ARG A 134 3.74 -4.97 -6.30
C ARG A 134 3.33 -3.84 -7.24
N SER A 135 2.68 -2.82 -6.70
CA SER A 135 2.43 -1.61 -7.48
C SER A 135 2.55 -0.39 -6.59
N ASN A 136 3.00 0.70 -7.21
CA ASN A 136 3.25 1.96 -6.52
C ASN A 136 2.87 3.13 -7.44
N LEU A 137 2.36 4.20 -6.83
CA LEU A 137 2.23 5.46 -7.55
C LEU A 137 3.63 6.01 -7.83
N LEU A 138 3.76 6.77 -8.92
CA LEU A 138 5.02 7.42 -9.27
C LEU A 138 4.95 8.89 -8.90
N GLU A 139 6.08 9.39 -8.41
CA GLU A 139 6.20 10.78 -8.00
C GLU A 139 6.30 11.69 -9.20
N GLY A 140 5.84 12.93 -9.03
CA GLY A 140 6.13 13.99 -9.97
C GLY A 140 5.16 14.18 -11.10
N GLU A 141 4.15 13.36 -11.19
CA GLU A 141 3.15 13.48 -12.24
C GLU A 141 1.98 14.32 -11.82
N ARG A 142 1.49 15.05 -12.75
CA ARG A 142 0.40 15.99 -12.53
C ARG A 142 -0.67 15.80 -13.53
#